data_86734ee785e1f15fa18f58db9e07b852
#
_entry.id   86734ee785e1f15fa18f58db9e07b852
#
_cell.length_a   1.000
_cell.length_b   1.000
_cell.length_c   1.000
_cell.angle_alpha   90.00
_cell.angle_beta   90.00
_cell.angle_gamma   90.00
#
_symmetry.space_group_name_H-M   'P 1'
#
loop_
_entity.id
_entity.type
_entity.pdbx_description
1 polymer ?
#
loop_
_entity_poly.entity_id
_entity_poly.type
_entity_poly.pdbx_seq_one_letter_code
_entity_poly.pdbx_strand_id
1 'polypeptide(L)'
;MGDVNEVNERIIGRFRADGGIVGGPFEGKHLLLLHTVGRRTGQKRVNPLVYAADGESLLVCGSSRGAEKDPAWVGNVAAMSEVTIEVGERILRAKPTVVTHQSPEWERLYGIWSEYWPASEQYESKTSRKFPIVRLEPVASGVVTAGEPAVADEGRLDGDEGEQSALR
;
A
#
# COMPACT_ATOMS: atom_id res chain seq x y z
N MET A 1 10.41 13.97 15.80
CA MET A 1 9.75 13.02 14.99
C MET A 1 8.67 13.68 14.16
N GLY A 2 8.66 13.47 12.90
CA GLY A 2 7.71 14.14 12.05
C GLY A 2 6.33 13.54 12.14
N ASP A 3 5.37 14.33 11.73
CA ASP A 3 4.03 13.86 11.55
C ASP A 3 4.02 12.74 10.51
N VAL A 4 3.07 11.80 10.65
CA VAL A 4 2.97 10.66 9.73
C VAL A 4 2.81 11.15 8.29
N ASN A 5 2.01 12.19 8.10
CA ASN A 5 1.81 12.71 6.75
C ASN A 5 3.11 13.29 6.18
N GLU A 6 3.88 13.97 6.99
CA GLU A 6 5.16 14.52 6.53
C GLU A 6 6.11 13.40 6.17
N VAL A 7 6.15 12.34 6.97
CA VAL A 7 7.01 11.22 6.70
C VAL A 7 6.60 10.56 5.38
N ASN A 8 5.30 10.36 5.20
CA ASN A 8 4.80 9.75 3.98
C ASN A 8 5.13 10.60 2.77
N GLU A 9 4.98 11.91 2.88
CA GLU A 9 5.27 12.79 1.76
C GLU A 9 6.73 12.73 1.37
N ARG A 10 7.61 12.61 2.34
CA ARG A 10 9.03 12.46 2.05
C ARG A 10 9.31 11.15 1.33
N ILE A 11 8.68 10.08 1.80
CA ILE A 11 8.86 8.78 1.17
C ILE A 11 8.34 8.80 -0.26
N ILE A 12 7.15 9.38 -0.46
CA ILE A 12 6.57 9.48 -1.78
C ILE A 12 7.47 10.28 -2.72
N GLY A 13 7.99 11.41 -2.21
CA GLY A 13 8.87 12.23 -3.01
C GLY A 13 10.13 11.48 -3.42
N ARG A 14 10.73 10.75 -2.47
CA ARG A 14 11.91 9.97 -2.76
C ARG A 14 11.60 8.86 -3.77
N PHE A 15 10.46 8.19 -3.56
CA PHE A 15 10.03 7.14 -4.48
C PHE A 15 9.94 7.66 -5.92
N ARG A 16 9.31 8.80 -6.09
CA ARG A 16 9.10 9.34 -7.43
C ARG A 16 10.38 9.90 -8.05
N ALA A 17 11.25 10.42 -7.21
CA ALA A 17 12.50 10.98 -7.72
C ALA A 17 13.48 9.89 -8.15
N ASP A 18 13.46 8.75 -7.51
CA ASP A 18 14.46 7.72 -7.70
C ASP A 18 13.92 6.42 -8.31
N GLY A 19 12.81 6.51 -9.03
CA GLY A 19 12.29 5.36 -9.75
C GLY A 19 11.82 4.23 -8.87
N GLY A 20 11.34 4.56 -7.68
CA GLY A 20 10.79 3.55 -6.78
C GLY A 20 11.75 3.07 -5.71
N ILE A 21 12.97 3.59 -5.68
CA ILE A 21 13.95 3.20 -4.68
C ILE A 21 13.95 4.21 -3.55
N VAL A 22 13.69 3.76 -2.34
CA VAL A 22 13.61 4.68 -1.22
C VAL A 22 14.83 4.63 -0.32
N GLY A 23 15.34 3.43 -0.01
CA GLY A 23 16.50 3.30 0.86
C GLY A 23 16.15 3.46 2.33
N GLY A 24 17.17 3.73 3.15
CA GLY A 24 16.97 3.87 4.59
C GLY A 24 16.39 2.61 5.20
N PRO A 25 15.32 2.75 6.01
CA PRO A 25 14.71 1.56 6.62
C PRO A 25 14.15 0.59 5.60
N PHE A 26 14.01 1.01 4.35
CA PHE A 26 13.45 0.16 3.30
C PHE A 26 14.52 -0.35 2.36
N GLU A 27 15.77 -0.30 2.78
CA GLU A 27 16.88 -0.74 1.94
C GLU A 27 16.67 -2.16 1.49
N GLY A 28 16.76 -2.40 0.19
CA GLY A 28 16.57 -3.72 -0.38
C GLY A 28 15.13 -4.19 -0.46
N LYS A 29 14.18 -3.32 -0.10
CA LYS A 29 12.76 -3.68 -0.11
C LYS A 29 12.03 -2.95 -1.21
N HIS A 30 10.95 -3.54 -1.67
CA HIS A 30 10.14 -2.95 -2.72
C HIS A 30 8.96 -2.21 -2.08
N LEU A 31 8.74 -0.98 -2.53
CA LEU A 31 7.58 -0.21 -2.14
C LEU A 31 6.73 0.06 -3.35
N LEU A 32 5.46 0.32 -3.10
CA LEU A 32 4.57 0.85 -4.13
C LEU A 32 3.81 2.01 -3.53
N LEU A 33 3.24 2.84 -4.37
CA LEU A 33 2.34 3.88 -3.92
C LEU A 33 0.93 3.46 -4.28
N LEU A 34 0.07 3.37 -3.26
CA LEU A 34 -1.29 2.94 -3.44
C LEU A 34 -2.22 4.15 -3.44
N HIS A 35 -2.98 4.31 -4.51
CA HIS A 35 -3.93 5.40 -4.63
C HIS A 35 -5.31 4.90 -4.26
N THR A 36 -5.95 5.57 -3.32
CA THR A 36 -7.30 5.22 -2.93
C THR A 36 -8.13 6.48 -2.83
N VAL A 37 -9.42 6.29 -2.58
CA VAL A 37 -10.35 7.39 -2.35
C VAL A 37 -10.97 7.14 -0.99
N GLY A 38 -10.98 8.15 -0.14
CA GLY A 38 -11.58 8.03 1.17
C GLY A 38 -13.05 7.68 1.04
N ARG A 39 -13.45 6.57 1.66
CA ARG A 39 -14.82 6.09 1.49
C ARG A 39 -15.84 6.99 2.15
N ARG A 40 -15.39 7.85 3.03
CA ARG A 40 -16.29 8.79 3.70
C ARG A 40 -16.18 10.19 3.16
N THR A 41 -14.98 10.62 2.79
CA THR A 41 -14.74 12.00 2.38
C THR A 41 -14.67 12.20 0.90
N GLY A 42 -14.42 11.14 0.13
CA GLY A 42 -14.19 11.25 -1.30
C GLY A 42 -12.84 11.83 -1.67
N GLN A 43 -11.97 12.04 -0.69
CA GLN A 43 -10.67 12.64 -0.97
C GLN A 43 -9.70 11.60 -1.47
N LYS A 44 -8.85 12.00 -2.40
CA LYS A 44 -7.83 11.13 -2.93
C LYS A 44 -6.70 10.98 -1.92
N ARG A 45 -6.16 9.76 -1.83
CA ARG A 45 -5.11 9.45 -0.86
C ARG A 45 -4.05 8.64 -1.55
N VAL A 46 -2.80 8.82 -1.10
CA VAL A 46 -1.68 8.02 -1.61
C VAL A 46 -0.89 7.53 -0.40
N ASN A 47 -0.71 6.23 -0.33
CA ASN A 47 0.03 5.61 0.76
C ASN A 47 1.22 4.83 0.22
N PRO A 48 2.43 5.08 0.71
CA PRO A 48 3.57 4.24 0.37
C PRO A 48 3.53 2.98 1.21
N LEU A 49 3.63 1.83 0.56
CA LEU A 49 3.50 0.54 1.24
C LEU A 49 4.57 -0.42 0.74
N VAL A 50 5.14 -1.17 1.66
CA VAL A 50 6.02 -2.28 1.29
C VAL A 50 5.15 -3.37 0.68
N TYR A 51 5.62 -3.98 -0.39
CA TYR A 51 4.87 -5.08 -0.99
C TYR A 51 5.77 -6.28 -1.19
N ALA A 52 5.16 -7.45 -1.14
CA ALA A 52 5.82 -8.70 -1.49
C ALA A 52 5.15 -9.24 -2.75
N ALA A 53 5.90 -9.96 -3.56
CA ALA A 53 5.36 -10.49 -4.81
C ALA A 53 4.83 -11.90 -4.58
N ASP A 54 3.73 -12.22 -5.24
CA ASP A 54 3.16 -13.56 -5.28
C ASP A 54 2.78 -13.81 -6.73
N GLY A 55 3.73 -14.37 -7.51
CA GLY A 55 3.54 -14.45 -8.94
C GLY A 55 3.46 -13.04 -9.52
N GLU A 56 2.42 -12.75 -10.24
CA GLU A 56 2.21 -11.43 -10.79
C GLU A 56 1.41 -10.54 -9.87
N SER A 57 0.97 -11.05 -8.74
CA SER A 57 0.22 -10.27 -7.78
C SER A 57 1.16 -9.60 -6.80
N LEU A 58 0.71 -8.49 -6.24
CA LEU A 58 1.47 -7.75 -5.25
C LEU A 58 0.68 -7.78 -3.95
N LEU A 59 1.37 -8.07 -2.86
CA LEU A 59 0.71 -8.21 -1.55
C LEU A 59 1.13 -7.06 -0.65
N VAL A 60 0.17 -6.35 -0.11
CA VAL A 60 0.43 -5.33 0.90
C VAL A 60 -0.36 -5.72 2.15
N CYS A 61 0.09 -5.23 3.30
CA CYS A 61 -0.46 -5.69 4.56
C CYS A 61 -0.97 -4.52 5.39
N GLY A 62 -2.15 -4.69 5.96
CA GLY A 62 -2.74 -3.68 6.82
C GLY A 62 -2.30 -3.80 8.25
N SER A 63 -1.00 -3.85 8.50
CA SER A 63 -0.49 -4.06 9.84
C SER A 63 -0.54 -2.80 10.70
N SER A 64 -0.39 -1.65 10.12
CA SER A 64 -0.39 -0.38 10.86
C SER A 64 0.53 -0.46 12.07
N ARG A 65 1.69 -1.08 11.91
CA ARG A 65 2.71 -1.28 12.97
C ARG A 65 2.14 -1.96 14.20
N GLY A 66 1.11 -2.77 14.03
CA GLY A 66 0.51 -3.48 15.16
C GLY A 66 -0.53 -2.68 15.91
N ALA A 67 -1.05 -1.62 15.32
CA ALA A 67 -2.13 -0.87 15.94
C ALA A 67 -3.36 -1.76 16.10
N GLU A 68 -4.26 -1.35 16.97
CA GLU A 68 -5.43 -2.16 17.29
C GLU A 68 -6.43 -2.23 16.16
N LYS A 69 -6.41 -1.29 15.23
CA LYS A 69 -7.35 -1.24 14.14
C LYS A 69 -6.60 -1.28 12.81
N ASP A 70 -7.29 -1.76 11.79
CA ASP A 70 -6.75 -1.70 10.44
C ASP A 70 -6.56 -0.25 10.03
N PRO A 71 -5.55 0.02 9.21
CA PRO A 71 -5.42 1.38 8.69
C PRO A 71 -6.59 1.72 7.78
N ALA A 72 -6.89 3.01 7.71
CA ALA A 72 -8.06 3.45 6.95
C ALA A 72 -7.99 3.05 5.49
N TRP A 73 -6.78 2.95 4.92
CA TRP A 73 -6.66 2.62 3.50
C TRP A 73 -7.21 1.22 3.20
N VAL A 74 -7.21 0.31 4.16
CA VAL A 74 -7.76 -1.02 3.92
C VAL A 74 -9.25 -0.93 3.64
N GLY A 75 -9.97 -0.16 4.46
CA GLY A 75 -11.40 0.02 4.23
C GLY A 75 -11.68 0.79 2.96
N ASN A 76 -10.83 1.75 2.63
CA ASN A 76 -11.00 2.49 1.39
C ASN A 76 -10.85 1.57 0.18
N VAL A 77 -9.83 0.71 0.21
CA VAL A 77 -9.62 -0.26 -0.88
C VAL A 77 -10.80 -1.22 -0.97
N ALA A 78 -11.31 -1.67 0.17
CA ALA A 78 -12.41 -2.64 0.16
C ALA A 78 -13.65 -2.07 -0.54
N ALA A 79 -13.77 -0.75 -0.60
CA ALA A 79 -14.89 -0.12 -1.26
C ALA A 79 -14.64 0.19 -2.73
N MET A 80 -13.48 -0.19 -3.26
CA MET A 80 -13.11 0.15 -4.64
C MET A 80 -13.00 -1.13 -5.46
N SER A 81 -13.47 -1.08 -6.71
CA SER A 81 -13.33 -2.22 -7.60
C SER A 81 -11.97 -2.24 -8.30
N GLU A 82 -11.31 -1.10 -8.36
CA GLU A 82 -10.03 -0.98 -9.03
C GLU A 82 -9.25 0.15 -8.38
N VAL A 83 -7.93 0.01 -8.28
CA VAL A 83 -7.08 1.04 -7.71
C VAL A 83 -5.95 1.33 -8.68
N THR A 84 -5.30 2.47 -8.49
CA THR A 84 -4.08 2.82 -9.21
C THR A 84 -2.91 2.62 -8.28
N ILE A 85 -1.83 2.06 -8.80
CA ILE A 85 -0.61 1.87 -8.03
C ILE A 85 0.57 2.37 -8.85
N GLU A 86 1.61 2.84 -8.14
CA GLU A 86 2.87 3.19 -8.78
C GLU A 86 3.91 2.17 -8.34
N VAL A 87 4.53 1.51 -9.30
CA VAL A 87 5.50 0.46 -9.03
C VAL A 87 6.73 0.77 -9.89
N GLY A 88 7.86 1.08 -9.23
CA GLY A 88 9.02 1.55 -9.98
C GLY A 88 8.68 2.81 -10.71
N GLU A 89 8.87 2.82 -12.02
CA GLU A 89 8.53 3.97 -12.83
C GLU A 89 7.21 3.80 -13.57
N ARG A 90 6.47 2.76 -13.23
CA ARG A 90 5.23 2.43 -13.94
C ARG A 90 4.03 2.80 -13.10
N ILE A 91 2.98 3.22 -13.79
CA ILE A 91 1.68 3.49 -13.15
C ILE A 91 0.72 2.47 -13.71
N LEU A 92 0.11 1.70 -12.82
CA LEU A 92 -0.71 0.56 -13.21
C LEU A 92 -2.06 0.64 -12.54
N ARG A 93 -3.07 0.08 -13.18
CA ARG A 93 -4.33 -0.18 -12.50
C ARG A 93 -4.30 -1.63 -12.02
N ALA A 94 -4.93 -1.86 -10.89
CA ALA A 94 -4.92 -3.18 -10.29
C ALA A 94 -6.26 -3.47 -9.65
N LYS A 95 -6.62 -4.75 -9.63
CA LYS A 95 -7.83 -5.19 -8.98
C LYS A 95 -7.49 -5.61 -7.56
N PRO A 96 -8.08 -4.98 -6.55
CA PRO A 96 -7.74 -5.32 -5.17
C PRO A 96 -8.64 -6.40 -4.61
N THR A 97 -8.10 -7.23 -3.74
CA THR A 97 -8.87 -8.20 -2.98
C THR A 97 -8.37 -8.16 -1.56
N VAL A 98 -9.26 -7.85 -0.61
CA VAL A 98 -8.91 -7.84 0.80
C VAL A 98 -9.11 -9.25 1.33
N VAL A 99 -8.01 -9.84 1.83
CA VAL A 99 -8.03 -11.21 2.34
C VAL A 99 -7.83 -11.15 3.84
N THR A 100 -8.86 -11.54 4.60
CA THR A 100 -8.77 -11.54 6.05
C THR A 100 -8.46 -12.93 6.55
N HIS A 101 -8.16 -13.04 7.84
CA HIS A 101 -7.78 -14.32 8.43
C HIS A 101 -8.92 -15.35 8.36
N GLN A 102 -10.11 -14.93 8.00
CA GLN A 102 -11.21 -15.87 7.82
C GLN A 102 -11.18 -16.55 6.48
N SER A 103 -10.37 -16.06 5.56
CA SER A 103 -10.23 -16.67 4.25
C SER A 103 -9.21 -17.80 4.31
N PRO A 104 -9.46 -18.92 3.62
CA PRO A 104 -8.49 -20.01 3.61
C PRO A 104 -7.16 -19.64 2.96
N GLU A 105 -7.11 -18.57 2.17
CA GLU A 105 -5.86 -18.15 1.55
C GLU A 105 -4.98 -17.34 2.50
N TRP A 106 -5.53 -16.86 3.59
CA TRP A 106 -4.82 -15.87 4.39
C TRP A 106 -3.48 -16.34 4.90
N GLU A 107 -3.43 -17.58 5.40
CA GLU A 107 -2.18 -18.07 5.99
C GLU A 107 -1.06 -18.10 4.95
N ARG A 108 -1.37 -18.54 3.75
CA ARG A 108 -0.35 -18.59 2.70
C ARG A 108 0.13 -17.20 2.34
N LEU A 109 -0.81 -16.28 2.15
CA LEU A 109 -0.45 -14.93 1.74
C LEU A 109 0.26 -14.17 2.84
N TYR A 110 -0.21 -14.31 4.08
CA TYR A 110 0.45 -13.64 5.18
C TYR A 110 1.85 -14.20 5.40
N GLY A 111 2.02 -15.51 5.19
CA GLY A 111 3.34 -16.11 5.31
C GLY A 111 4.32 -15.53 4.29
N ILE A 112 3.88 -15.34 3.05
CA ILE A 112 4.72 -14.73 2.03
C ILE A 112 5.12 -13.32 2.47
N TRP A 113 4.15 -12.54 2.94
CA TRP A 113 4.43 -11.15 3.30
C TRP A 113 5.34 -11.07 4.52
N SER A 114 5.07 -11.87 5.53
CA SER A 114 5.84 -11.78 6.78
C SER A 114 7.27 -12.25 6.59
N GLU A 115 7.49 -13.19 5.70
CA GLU A 115 8.84 -13.60 5.39
C GLU A 115 9.59 -12.48 4.68
N TYR A 116 8.92 -11.76 3.80
CA TYR A 116 9.53 -10.64 3.11
C TYR A 116 9.79 -9.48 4.06
N TRP A 117 8.92 -9.27 5.06
CA TRP A 117 9.03 -8.13 5.98
C TRP A 117 9.08 -8.65 7.42
N PRO A 118 10.28 -9.03 7.90
CA PRO A 118 10.40 -9.66 9.23
C PRO A 118 9.95 -8.77 10.38
N ALA A 119 9.89 -7.45 10.19
CA ALA A 119 9.40 -6.58 11.25
C ALA A 119 7.96 -6.90 11.64
N SER A 120 7.27 -7.68 10.82
CA SER A 120 5.90 -8.08 11.15
C SER A 120 5.82 -8.81 12.48
N GLU A 121 6.86 -9.51 12.87
CA GLU A 121 6.84 -10.18 14.16
C GLU A 121 6.70 -9.21 15.32
N GLN A 122 7.38 -8.08 15.23
CA GLN A 122 7.25 -7.07 16.25
C GLN A 122 5.85 -6.48 16.28
N TYR A 123 5.25 -6.33 15.10
CA TYR A 123 3.89 -5.80 15.03
C TYR A 123 2.91 -6.76 15.64
N GLU A 124 3.09 -8.06 15.38
CA GLU A 124 2.20 -9.07 15.92
C GLU A 124 2.24 -9.12 17.43
N SER A 125 3.38 -8.80 18.02
CA SER A 125 3.51 -8.87 19.47
C SER A 125 2.74 -7.75 20.17
N LYS A 126 2.28 -6.75 19.44
CA LYS A 126 1.59 -5.61 20.03
C LYS A 126 0.08 -5.76 20.08
N THR A 127 -0.46 -6.75 19.39
CA THR A 127 -1.90 -6.87 19.29
C THR A 127 -2.25 -8.31 18.95
N SER A 128 -3.49 -8.70 19.30
CA SER A 128 -3.99 -10.01 18.88
C SER A 128 -4.68 -9.91 17.52
N ARG A 129 -4.74 -8.75 16.94
CA ARG A 129 -5.40 -8.56 15.65
C ARG A 129 -4.63 -9.31 14.56
N LYS A 130 -5.35 -9.94 13.65
CA LYS A 130 -4.76 -10.58 12.47
C LYS A 130 -4.80 -9.58 11.33
N PHE A 131 -3.62 -9.31 10.76
CA PHE A 131 -3.50 -8.24 9.78
C PHE A 131 -4.02 -8.70 8.41
N PRO A 132 -4.91 -7.92 7.79
CA PRO A 132 -5.40 -8.31 6.47
C PRO A 132 -4.31 -8.13 5.42
N ILE A 133 -4.36 -9.00 4.41
CA ILE A 133 -3.49 -8.86 3.24
C ILE A 133 -4.36 -8.36 2.11
N VAL A 134 -3.88 -7.37 1.38
CA VAL A 134 -4.58 -6.93 0.19
C VAL A 134 -3.76 -7.39 -1.00
N ARG A 135 -4.40 -8.22 -1.83
CA ARG A 135 -3.78 -8.70 -3.05
C ARG A 135 -4.14 -7.75 -4.17
N LEU A 136 -3.13 -7.25 -4.86
CA LEU A 136 -3.31 -6.32 -5.96
C LEU A 136 -2.91 -7.04 -7.24
N GLU A 137 -3.88 -7.23 -8.12
CA GLU A 137 -3.65 -7.94 -9.38
C GLU A 137 -3.63 -6.93 -10.51
N PRO A 138 -2.46 -6.65 -11.09
CA PRO A 138 -2.40 -5.69 -12.19
C PRO A 138 -3.30 -6.12 -13.34
N VAL A 139 -4.01 -5.15 -13.88
CA VAL A 139 -4.89 -5.41 -15.01
C VAL A 139 -4.06 -5.36 -16.29
N ALA A 140 -4.22 -6.37 -17.15
CA ALA A 140 -3.35 -6.51 -18.31
C ALA A 140 -3.33 -5.27 -19.19
N SER A 141 -4.46 -4.59 -19.32
CA SER A 141 -4.53 -3.38 -20.15
C SER A 141 -4.47 -2.13 -19.30
N GLY A 142 -3.97 -2.24 -18.07
CA GLY A 142 -4.02 -1.13 -17.14
C GLY A 142 -2.78 -0.28 -17.05
N VAL A 143 -1.76 -0.57 -17.86
CA VAL A 143 -0.53 0.21 -17.80
C VAL A 143 -0.80 1.61 -18.36
N VAL A 144 -0.36 2.62 -17.61
CA VAL A 144 -0.55 3.99 -18.00
C VAL A 144 0.80 4.67 -17.99
N THR A 145 1.09 5.49 -18.99
CA THR A 145 2.36 6.18 -19.01
C THR A 145 2.27 7.45 -18.20
N ALA A 146 3.42 7.94 -17.80
CA ALA A 146 3.47 9.11 -16.95
C ALA A 146 2.83 10.33 -17.59
N GLY A 147 2.73 10.36 -18.90
CA GLY A 147 2.13 11.53 -19.56
C GLY A 147 0.63 11.47 -19.67
N GLU A 148 -0.01 10.42 -19.24
CA GLU A 148 -1.45 10.29 -19.38
C GLU A 148 -2.16 11.19 -18.39
N PRO A 149 -3.01 12.08 -18.87
CA PRO A 149 -3.59 13.08 -17.98
C PRO A 149 -4.48 12.47 -16.90
N ALA A 150 -5.19 11.46 -17.23
CA ALA A 150 -6.11 10.91 -16.25
C ALA A 150 -5.38 10.39 -15.04
N VAL A 151 -4.24 9.81 -15.29
CA VAL A 151 -3.49 9.26 -14.19
C VAL A 151 -2.87 10.32 -13.35
N ALA A 152 -2.34 11.32 -14.00
CA ALA A 152 -1.70 12.38 -13.30
C ALA A 152 -2.63 13.01 -12.30
N ASP A 153 -3.86 13.11 -12.65
CA ASP A 153 -4.79 13.69 -11.76
C ASP A 153 -5.03 12.89 -10.57
N GLU A 154 -5.19 11.63 -10.78
CA GLU A 154 -5.52 10.84 -9.67
C GLU A 154 -4.43 10.69 -8.70
N GLY A 155 -3.23 10.87 -9.14
CA GLY A 155 -2.11 10.74 -8.26
C GLY A 155 -1.90 11.91 -7.37
N ARG A 156 -2.74 12.89 -7.44
CA ARG A 156 -2.58 14.06 -6.66
C ARG A 156 -2.63 13.77 -5.20
N LEU A 157 -1.77 14.37 -4.49
CA LEU A 157 -1.65 14.09 -3.08
C LEU A 157 -2.37 15.03 -2.18
N ASP A 158 -3.16 15.86 -2.75
CA ASP A 158 -3.78 16.88 -1.94
C ASP A 158 -4.59 16.28 -0.87
N GLY A 159 -4.62 16.83 0.18
CA GLY A 159 -5.52 16.48 1.20
C GLY A 159 -5.29 15.19 1.89
N ASP A 160 -4.14 14.71 1.81
CA ASP A 160 -3.88 13.55 2.58
C ASP A 160 -3.79 13.88 4.03
N GLU A 161 -4.83 13.67 4.76
CA GLU A 161 -4.88 14.12 6.07
C GLU A 161 -4.83 13.05 7.07
N GLY A 162 -3.71 12.62 7.42
CA GLY A 162 -3.55 11.76 8.55
C GLY A 162 -3.88 10.32 8.33
N GLU A 163 -3.84 9.90 7.12
CA GLU A 163 -4.14 8.51 6.89
C GLU A 163 -2.96 7.64 7.23
N GLN A 164 -3.21 6.37 7.28
CA GLN A 164 -2.19 5.41 7.64
C GLN A 164 -1.14 5.33 6.57
N SER A 165 -0.02 4.83 6.93
CA SER A 165 1.09 4.77 6.02
C SER A 165 1.78 3.43 6.08
N ALA A 166 2.74 3.26 5.20
CA ALA A 166 3.54 2.06 5.19
C ALA A 166 4.33 1.88 6.46
N LEU A 167 4.60 2.95 7.14
CA LEU A 167 5.35 2.85 8.37
C LEU A 167 4.51 2.36 9.52
N ARG A 168 3.26 2.14 9.32
CA ARG A 168 2.38 1.69 10.39
C ARG A 168 1.97 0.26 10.30
#